data_438852a59a83b81af4cfa8e14285f07b
#
_entry.id   438852a59a83b81af4cfa8e14285f07b
#
_cell.length_a   1.000
_cell.length_b   1.000
_cell.length_c   1.000
_cell.angle_alpha   90.00
_cell.angle_beta   90.00
_cell.angle_gamma   90.00
#
_symmetry.space_group_name_H-M   'P 1'
#
loop_
_entity.id
_entity.type
_entity.pdbx_description
1 polymer ?
#
loop_
_entity_poly.entity_id
_entity_poly.type
_entity_poly.pdbx_seq_one_letter_code
_entity_poly.pdbx_strand_id
1 'polypeptide(L)'
;MGSCCSKHPNDVIMTDGEKNPNPNPIEANYAKKANAIVNPADMSSKGMHPVSALPEVSDEVAKDVLKKIGDFRWDKLPKYDEADLETVGPVEFEANGAIYKGQMKHGMRHGAGAQVWRDGSRYEGEWKNDKANGYGRLMHADGDVYEGQWKNDTACGQGKYHHVQGAVYNGEWLDDCQHGEGREEWPDGTYYEGHYVGGKKEGKGKFFWVDGSYYYGEFRDNNINGKGRCG
;
A
#
# COMPACT_ATOMS: atom_id res chain seq x y z
N MET A 1 -32.40 5.25 -11.14
CA MET A 1 -32.59 4.08 -10.28
C MET A 1 -33.01 2.91 -11.17
N GLY A 2 -32.06 2.13 -11.67
CA GLY A 2 -32.33 0.95 -12.48
C GLY A 2 -32.45 -0.24 -11.52
N SER A 3 -33.61 -0.86 -11.49
CA SER A 3 -33.90 -2.03 -10.66
C SER A 3 -33.02 -3.20 -11.07
N CYS A 4 -32.07 -3.58 -10.24
CA CYS A 4 -31.28 -4.82 -10.40
C CYS A 4 -32.05 -6.10 -10.06
N CYS A 5 -33.34 -6.01 -9.69
CA CYS A 5 -34.11 -7.16 -9.24
C CYS A 5 -35.26 -7.46 -10.19
N SER A 6 -35.11 -8.45 -11.05
CA SER A 6 -36.23 -9.15 -11.66
C SER A 6 -36.82 -10.17 -10.70
N LYS A 7 -38.11 -10.43 -10.81
CA LYS A 7 -39.00 -11.13 -9.86
C LYS A 7 -38.71 -12.61 -9.56
N HIS A 8 -37.45 -13.10 -9.73
CA HIS A 8 -37.05 -14.43 -9.26
C HIS A 8 -35.79 -14.31 -8.40
N PRO A 9 -35.81 -14.93 -7.22
CA PRO A 9 -34.94 -14.51 -6.11
C PRO A 9 -33.47 -14.93 -6.17
N ASN A 10 -32.96 -15.56 -7.23
CA ASN A 10 -31.67 -16.20 -7.05
C ASN A 10 -30.58 -16.00 -8.12
N ASP A 11 -30.91 -15.60 -9.36
CA ASP A 11 -29.87 -15.42 -10.40
C ASP A 11 -30.19 -14.23 -11.31
N VAL A 12 -29.41 -13.19 -11.26
CA VAL A 12 -29.48 -12.04 -12.18
C VAL A 12 -28.33 -12.19 -13.18
N ILE A 13 -28.63 -12.19 -14.47
CA ILE A 13 -27.63 -12.04 -15.53
C ILE A 13 -27.48 -10.56 -15.78
N MET A 14 -26.33 -10.00 -15.44
CA MET A 14 -25.98 -8.63 -15.79
C MET A 14 -25.36 -8.63 -17.19
N THR A 15 -25.91 -7.85 -18.10
CA THR A 15 -25.35 -7.66 -19.45
C THR A 15 -24.42 -6.46 -19.49
N ASP A 16 -23.41 -6.49 -20.35
CA ASP A 16 -22.49 -5.39 -20.61
C ASP A 16 -23.26 -4.10 -20.91
N GLY A 17 -23.23 -3.15 -19.98
CA GLY A 17 -23.89 -1.84 -20.13
C GLY A 17 -24.63 -1.31 -18.89
N GLU A 18 -24.88 -2.12 -17.89
CA GLU A 18 -25.44 -1.63 -16.61
C GLU A 18 -24.31 -1.13 -15.71
N LYS A 19 -24.51 0.08 -15.20
CA LYS A 19 -23.58 0.93 -14.45
C LYS A 19 -22.52 0.15 -13.67
N ASN A 20 -21.26 0.38 -14.04
CA ASN A 20 -20.11 0.05 -13.21
C ASN A 20 -20.38 0.56 -11.78
N PRO A 21 -20.56 -0.30 -10.78
CA PRO A 21 -20.81 0.10 -9.41
C PRO A 21 -19.60 0.72 -8.74
N ASN A 22 -18.47 0.77 -9.46
CA ASN A 22 -17.21 1.21 -8.91
C ASN A 22 -17.17 2.73 -8.82
N PRO A 23 -17.29 3.34 -7.62
CA PRO A 23 -16.95 4.74 -7.46
C PRO A 23 -15.43 4.85 -7.62
N ASN A 24 -14.95 5.23 -8.81
CA ASN A 24 -13.54 5.36 -9.19
C ASN A 24 -12.68 4.18 -8.68
N PRO A 25 -12.26 3.26 -9.57
CA PRO A 25 -11.23 2.34 -9.15
C PRO A 25 -10.08 3.21 -8.62
N ILE A 26 -9.63 2.92 -7.42
CA ILE A 26 -8.34 3.40 -7.00
C ILE A 26 -7.42 2.79 -8.05
N GLU A 27 -7.08 3.60 -9.07
CA GLU A 27 -6.37 3.10 -10.25
C GLU A 27 -5.09 2.38 -9.81
N ALA A 28 -4.72 1.35 -10.54
CA ALA A 28 -3.49 0.55 -10.39
C ALA A 28 -2.18 1.37 -10.52
N ASN A 29 -2.21 2.63 -10.10
CA ASN A 29 -1.06 3.53 -10.03
C ASN A 29 -0.17 3.28 -8.81
N TYR A 30 -0.55 2.37 -7.92
CA TYR A 30 0.23 2.01 -6.74
C TYR A 30 1.61 1.50 -7.10
N ALA A 31 1.69 0.61 -8.09
CA ALA A 31 2.93 -0.01 -8.53
C ALA A 31 3.97 0.99 -9.05
N LYS A 32 3.53 2.04 -9.74
CA LYS A 32 4.44 3.05 -10.29
C LYS A 32 5.00 4.00 -9.24
N LYS A 33 4.25 4.25 -8.15
CA LYS A 33 4.70 5.15 -7.08
C LYS A 33 5.74 4.49 -6.18
N ALA A 34 5.57 3.23 -5.79
CA ALA A 34 6.51 2.52 -4.93
C ALA A 34 7.90 2.40 -5.57
N ASN A 35 7.97 2.06 -6.87
CA ASN A 35 9.22 1.91 -7.60
C ASN A 35 9.98 3.23 -7.87
N ALA A 36 9.30 4.38 -7.85
CA ALA A 36 9.96 5.67 -8.11
C ALA A 36 10.79 6.16 -6.91
N ILE A 37 10.55 5.63 -5.71
CA ILE A 37 11.10 6.16 -4.46
C ILE A 37 12.35 5.40 -4.02
N VAL A 38 12.49 4.14 -4.43
CA VAL A 38 13.60 3.28 -3.98
C VAL A 38 14.57 3.04 -5.13
N ASN A 39 15.40 4.02 -5.46
CA ASN A 39 16.47 3.81 -6.44
C ASN A 39 17.79 3.51 -5.70
N PRO A 40 18.27 2.24 -5.68
CA PRO A 40 19.46 1.84 -4.93
C PRO A 40 20.78 2.32 -5.53
N ALA A 41 20.77 2.83 -6.77
CA ALA A 41 21.98 2.97 -7.59
C ALA A 41 23.00 4.02 -7.08
N ASP A 42 22.64 4.89 -6.11
CA ASP A 42 23.48 6.02 -5.70
C ASP A 42 23.92 6.01 -4.22
N MET A 43 23.80 4.90 -3.52
CA MET A 43 24.01 4.86 -2.08
C MET A 43 25.34 4.22 -1.71
N SER A 44 26.46 4.84 -2.09
CA SER A 44 27.73 4.46 -1.49
C SER A 44 27.87 5.17 -0.13
N SER A 45 28.40 4.46 0.89
CA SER A 45 28.75 5.02 2.21
C SER A 45 29.75 6.19 2.15
N LYS A 46 30.25 6.51 0.98
CA LYS A 46 31.05 7.72 0.67
C LYS A 46 30.08 8.89 0.48
N GLY A 47 30.18 9.89 1.36
CA GLY A 47 29.36 11.10 1.30
C GLY A 47 28.08 11.04 2.16
N MET A 48 28.18 10.49 3.37
CA MET A 48 27.15 10.62 4.41
C MET A 48 27.53 11.75 5.39
N HIS A 49 26.60 12.67 5.62
CA HIS A 49 26.80 13.75 6.59
C HIS A 49 25.81 13.63 7.75
N PRO A 50 26.29 13.71 9.01
CA PRO A 50 25.39 13.74 10.17
C PRO A 50 24.43 14.94 10.10
N VAL A 51 23.16 14.69 10.42
CA VAL A 51 22.13 15.72 10.58
C VAL A 51 21.47 15.59 11.95
N SER A 52 20.80 16.64 12.42
CA SER A 52 20.27 16.68 13.79
C SER A 52 19.08 15.76 14.03
N ALA A 53 18.21 15.58 13.02
CA ALA A 53 16.99 14.77 13.14
C ALA A 53 16.51 14.29 11.76
N LEU A 54 15.64 13.28 11.75
CA LEU A 54 14.81 12.98 10.57
C LEU A 54 13.80 14.13 10.39
N PRO A 55 13.55 14.57 9.15
CA PRO A 55 12.49 15.54 8.88
C PRO A 55 11.12 15.05 9.38
N GLU A 56 10.33 15.97 9.92
CA GLU A 56 8.93 15.69 10.21
C GLU A 56 8.10 15.74 8.94
N VAL A 57 6.94 15.08 8.97
CA VAL A 57 5.96 15.18 7.90
C VAL A 57 5.43 16.60 7.85
N SER A 58 5.60 17.27 6.72
CA SER A 58 5.18 18.67 6.53
C SER A 58 3.77 18.82 5.98
N ASP A 59 3.34 17.86 5.14
CA ASP A 59 2.03 17.89 4.52
C ASP A 59 0.90 17.60 5.52
N GLU A 60 -0.11 18.46 5.57
CA GLU A 60 -1.21 18.36 6.55
C GLU A 60 -2.12 17.17 6.26
N VAL A 61 -2.30 16.81 5.00
CA VAL A 61 -3.15 15.68 4.62
C VAL A 61 -2.47 14.37 5.02
N ALA A 62 -1.16 14.26 4.78
CA ALA A 62 -0.35 13.14 5.24
C ALA A 62 -0.36 13.00 6.77
N LYS A 63 -0.29 14.12 7.51
CA LYS A 63 -0.43 14.12 8.97
C LYS A 63 -1.78 13.59 9.43
N ASP A 64 -2.86 13.97 8.75
CA ASP A 64 -4.21 13.48 9.07
C ASP A 64 -4.35 11.97 8.84
N VAL A 65 -3.75 11.44 7.78
CA VAL A 65 -3.69 9.99 7.54
C VAL A 65 -2.91 9.30 8.66
N LEU A 66 -1.70 9.79 8.98
CA LEU A 66 -0.88 9.23 10.05
C LEU A 66 -1.58 9.27 11.42
N LYS A 67 -2.30 10.35 11.73
CA LYS A 67 -3.08 10.45 12.97
C LYS A 67 -4.17 9.35 13.07
N LYS A 68 -4.77 8.98 11.95
CA LYS A 68 -5.79 7.91 11.91
C LYS A 68 -5.18 6.51 12.03
N ILE A 69 -4.03 6.26 11.40
CA ILE A 69 -3.41 4.93 11.39
C ILE A 69 -2.45 4.71 12.57
N GLY A 70 -2.01 5.79 13.24
CA GLY A 70 -1.08 5.75 14.38
C GLY A 70 0.39 5.58 13.95
N ASP A 71 1.26 5.56 14.97
CA ASP A 71 2.70 5.42 14.77
C ASP A 71 3.08 4.05 14.23
N PHE A 72 4.22 4.01 13.50
CA PHE A 72 4.76 2.74 13.02
C PHE A 72 5.19 1.85 14.20
N ARG A 73 4.80 0.59 14.14
CA ARG A 73 5.02 -0.39 15.21
C ARG A 73 6.38 -1.08 15.09
N TRP A 74 7.44 -0.39 15.54
CA TRP A 74 8.81 -0.92 15.56
C TRP A 74 8.95 -2.21 16.37
N ASP A 75 8.09 -2.43 17.36
CA ASP A 75 8.04 -3.62 18.19
C ASP A 75 7.56 -4.88 17.44
N LYS A 76 6.97 -4.73 16.26
CA LYS A 76 6.60 -5.85 15.37
C LYS A 76 7.78 -6.38 14.56
N LEU A 77 8.87 -5.61 14.45
CA LEU A 77 10.04 -6.03 13.68
C LEU A 77 10.82 -7.11 14.44
N PRO A 78 11.45 -8.06 13.73
CA PRO A 78 12.34 -9.02 14.35
C PRO A 78 13.53 -8.29 14.98
N LYS A 79 14.11 -8.92 16.02
CA LYS A 79 15.37 -8.45 16.56
C LYS A 79 16.51 -8.93 15.65
N TYR A 80 17.31 -7.99 15.20
CA TYR A 80 18.48 -8.28 14.39
C TYR A 80 19.69 -8.39 15.30
N ASP A 81 20.22 -9.59 15.44
CA ASP A 81 21.45 -9.90 16.21
C ASP A 81 22.48 -10.48 15.23
N GLU A 82 22.88 -9.65 14.25
CA GLU A 82 23.90 -10.00 13.29
C GLU A 82 25.22 -9.31 13.69
N ALA A 83 26.32 -10.06 13.65
CA ALA A 83 27.64 -9.47 13.73
C ALA A 83 27.80 -8.44 12.60
N ASP A 84 28.52 -7.36 12.82
CA ASP A 84 28.75 -6.26 11.86
C ASP A 84 27.54 -5.36 11.57
N LEU A 85 26.49 -5.41 12.40
CA LEU A 85 25.37 -4.49 12.31
C LEU A 85 25.68 -3.22 13.10
N GLU A 86 25.72 -2.08 12.43
CA GLU A 86 25.98 -0.77 13.01
C GLU A 86 24.69 0.04 13.07
N THR A 87 24.46 0.81 14.14
CA THR A 87 23.37 1.79 14.18
C THR A 87 23.92 3.16 13.81
N VAL A 88 23.31 3.78 12.80
CA VAL A 88 23.72 5.09 12.28
C VAL A 88 22.58 6.08 12.31
N GLY A 89 22.96 7.33 12.29
CA GLY A 89 22.11 8.42 11.93
C GLY A 89 21.54 9.28 13.03
N PRO A 90 20.75 10.30 12.62
CA PRO A 90 20.38 10.54 11.22
C PRO A 90 21.55 11.01 10.35
N VAL A 91 21.63 10.49 9.14
CA VAL A 91 22.65 10.89 8.15
C VAL A 91 21.99 11.24 6.83
N GLU A 92 22.47 12.28 6.16
CA GLU A 92 22.06 12.65 4.82
C GLU A 92 23.01 12.05 3.78
N PHE A 93 22.48 11.42 2.74
CA PHE A 93 23.24 10.92 1.61
C PHE A 93 23.46 12.05 0.59
N GLU A 94 24.72 12.39 0.30
CA GLU A 94 25.06 13.44 -0.68
C GLU A 94 24.42 13.23 -2.04
N ALA A 95 24.38 11.99 -2.50
CA ALA A 95 23.96 11.64 -3.84
C ALA A 95 22.52 12.07 -4.15
N ASN A 96 21.61 11.96 -3.20
CA ASN A 96 20.18 12.21 -3.44
C ASN A 96 19.51 13.06 -2.35
N GLY A 97 20.24 13.41 -1.27
CA GLY A 97 19.72 14.18 -0.14
C GLY A 97 18.65 13.47 0.69
N ALA A 98 18.56 12.16 0.58
CA ALA A 98 17.72 11.38 1.46
C ALA A 98 18.38 11.28 2.85
N ILE A 99 17.56 11.29 3.90
CA ILE A 99 18.04 11.20 5.28
C ILE A 99 17.65 9.84 5.85
N TYR A 100 18.62 9.11 6.36
CA TYR A 100 18.44 7.78 6.93
C TYR A 100 18.83 7.73 8.40
N LYS A 101 18.09 6.98 9.19
CA LYS A 101 18.41 6.60 10.55
C LYS A 101 18.04 5.14 10.76
N GLY A 102 19.01 4.32 11.17
CA GLY A 102 18.72 2.90 11.37
C GLY A 102 19.97 2.06 11.40
N GLN A 103 19.82 0.78 11.10
CA GLN A 103 20.90 -0.20 11.09
C GLN A 103 21.51 -0.31 9.70
N MET A 104 22.81 -0.47 9.65
CA MET A 104 23.60 -0.68 8.42
C MET A 104 24.53 -1.86 8.60
N LYS A 105 24.85 -2.53 7.50
CA LYS A 105 25.83 -3.60 7.42
C LYS A 105 26.68 -3.42 6.17
N HIS A 106 28.00 -3.37 6.35
CA HIS A 106 28.95 -3.15 5.24
C HIS A 106 28.61 -1.91 4.37
N GLY A 107 28.17 -0.84 5.01
CA GLY A 107 27.81 0.41 4.32
C GLY A 107 26.46 0.40 3.59
N MET A 108 25.65 -0.66 3.71
CA MET A 108 24.31 -0.78 3.15
C MET A 108 23.25 -0.73 4.25
N ARG A 109 22.10 -0.14 3.99
CA ARG A 109 20.95 -0.21 4.90
C ARG A 109 20.55 -1.66 5.10
N HIS A 110 20.46 -2.07 6.36
CA HIS A 110 20.17 -3.45 6.75
C HIS A 110 19.53 -3.48 8.13
N GLY A 111 18.61 -4.42 8.41
CA GLY A 111 17.88 -4.44 9.68
C GLY A 111 16.78 -3.36 9.75
N ALA A 112 16.55 -2.77 10.92
CA ALA A 112 15.52 -1.78 11.14
C ALA A 112 16.02 -0.37 10.81
N GLY A 113 15.20 0.43 10.08
CA GLY A 113 15.58 1.80 9.77
C GLY A 113 14.46 2.61 9.14
N ALA A 114 14.60 3.93 9.24
CA ALA A 114 13.71 4.91 8.62
C ALA A 114 14.49 5.76 7.62
N GLN A 115 13.88 6.04 6.50
CA GLN A 115 14.39 6.96 5.48
C GLN A 115 13.35 7.97 5.08
N VAL A 116 13.78 9.22 4.89
CA VAL A 116 12.97 10.31 4.34
C VAL A 116 13.64 10.81 3.08
N TRP A 117 12.90 10.91 2.00
CA TRP A 117 13.38 11.47 0.72
C TRP A 117 13.08 12.96 0.62
N ARG A 118 13.71 13.63 -0.33
CA ARG A 118 13.57 15.08 -0.53
C ARG A 118 12.14 15.53 -0.88
N ASP A 119 11.36 14.65 -1.49
CA ASP A 119 9.96 14.92 -1.81
C ASP A 119 9.01 14.81 -0.59
N GLY A 120 9.54 14.39 0.57
CA GLY A 120 8.79 14.15 1.80
C GLY A 120 8.28 12.74 1.97
N SER A 121 8.44 11.87 0.98
CA SER A 121 8.13 10.45 1.14
C SER A 121 8.97 9.83 2.24
N ARG A 122 8.42 8.84 2.94
CA ARG A 122 9.06 8.22 4.10
C ARG A 122 8.84 6.71 4.12
N TYR A 123 9.91 5.97 4.35
CA TYR A 123 9.83 4.53 4.64
C TYR A 123 10.31 4.26 6.06
N GLU A 124 9.58 3.42 6.76
CA GLU A 124 9.90 2.90 8.11
C GLU A 124 9.74 1.39 8.08
N GLY A 125 10.78 0.64 8.41
CA GLY A 125 10.68 -0.81 8.33
C GLY A 125 12.00 -1.52 8.23
N GLU A 126 11.91 -2.72 7.68
CA GLU A 126 13.03 -3.63 7.49
C GLU A 126 13.77 -3.35 6.18
N TRP A 127 15.09 -3.41 6.26
CA TRP A 127 15.99 -3.23 5.14
C TRP A 127 16.90 -4.46 4.98
N LYS A 128 17.22 -4.80 3.75
CA LYS A 128 18.21 -5.81 3.42
C LYS A 128 19.01 -5.41 2.19
N ASN A 129 20.31 -5.17 2.37
CA ASN A 129 21.22 -4.79 1.29
C ASN A 129 20.68 -3.61 0.48
N ASP A 130 20.41 -2.49 1.17
CA ASP A 130 19.84 -1.25 0.63
C ASP A 130 18.39 -1.32 0.09
N LYS A 131 17.70 -2.44 0.23
CA LYS A 131 16.34 -2.63 -0.26
C LYS A 131 15.35 -2.79 0.88
N ALA A 132 14.16 -2.21 0.73
CA ALA A 132 13.02 -2.51 1.58
C ALA A 132 12.71 -4.01 1.50
N ASN A 133 12.64 -4.68 2.67
CA ASN A 133 12.49 -6.13 2.73
C ASN A 133 11.91 -6.52 4.09
N GLY A 134 10.98 -7.44 4.16
CA GLY A 134 10.29 -7.79 5.42
C GLY A 134 9.06 -6.91 5.65
N TYR A 135 8.85 -6.43 6.86
CA TYR A 135 7.70 -5.59 7.20
C TYR A 135 8.08 -4.11 7.21
N GLY A 136 7.24 -3.27 6.62
CA GLY A 136 7.49 -1.83 6.58
C GLY A 136 6.29 -1.01 6.16
N ARG A 137 6.39 0.29 6.41
CA ARG A 137 5.42 1.32 6.02
C ARG A 137 6.08 2.30 5.07
N LEU A 138 5.49 2.51 3.92
CA LEU A 138 5.82 3.59 3.00
C LEU A 138 4.70 4.61 3.01
N MET A 139 5.04 5.84 3.30
CA MET A 139 4.19 7.01 3.11
C MET A 139 4.70 7.79 1.89
N HIS A 140 3.84 8.00 0.93
CA HIS A 140 4.12 8.84 -0.23
C HIS A 140 3.98 10.32 0.08
N ALA A 141 4.61 11.17 -0.71
CA ALA A 141 4.55 12.62 -0.55
C ALA A 141 3.13 13.20 -0.63
N ASP A 142 2.24 12.54 -1.35
CA ASP A 142 0.82 12.90 -1.50
C ASP A 142 -0.09 12.37 -0.37
N GLY A 143 0.48 11.66 0.60
CA GLY A 143 -0.22 11.19 1.79
C GLY A 143 -0.79 9.78 1.70
N ASP A 144 -0.65 9.08 0.58
CA ASP A 144 -0.98 7.66 0.49
C ASP A 144 -0.03 6.83 1.36
N VAL A 145 -0.54 5.81 2.04
CA VAL A 145 0.28 4.97 2.92
C VAL A 145 0.06 3.49 2.63
N TYR A 146 1.16 2.78 2.35
CA TYR A 146 1.19 1.32 2.37
C TYR A 146 1.89 0.81 3.63
N GLU A 147 1.31 -0.15 4.30
CA GLU A 147 1.91 -0.87 5.42
C GLU A 147 1.72 -2.38 5.23
N GLY A 148 2.82 -3.10 5.11
CA GLY A 148 2.75 -4.54 4.82
C GLY A 148 4.11 -5.17 4.57
N GLN A 149 4.09 -6.27 3.84
CA GLN A 149 5.28 -7.05 3.52
C GLN A 149 5.97 -6.52 2.26
N TRP A 150 7.29 -6.55 2.28
CA TRP A 150 8.17 -6.07 1.23
C TRP A 150 9.17 -7.14 0.82
N LYS A 151 9.50 -7.18 -0.45
CA LYS A 151 10.57 -8.00 -0.99
C LYS A 151 11.32 -7.26 -2.07
N ASN A 152 12.59 -6.92 -1.81
CA ASN A 152 13.46 -6.22 -2.75
C ASN A 152 12.83 -4.93 -3.32
N ASP A 153 12.35 -4.05 -2.45
CA ASP A 153 11.66 -2.79 -2.76
C ASP A 153 10.26 -2.92 -3.35
N THR A 154 9.69 -4.11 -3.39
CA THR A 154 8.39 -4.39 -3.99
C THR A 154 7.40 -4.84 -2.92
N ALA A 155 6.20 -4.25 -2.89
CA ALA A 155 5.12 -4.68 -1.99
C ALA A 155 4.63 -6.08 -2.39
N CYS A 156 4.51 -6.96 -1.39
CA CYS A 156 4.10 -8.35 -1.60
C CYS A 156 3.38 -8.91 -0.37
N GLY A 157 2.85 -10.13 -0.46
CA GLY A 157 2.21 -10.81 0.67
C GLY A 157 1.04 -10.02 1.24
N GLN A 158 0.91 -9.96 2.56
CA GLN A 158 -0.18 -9.24 3.23
C GLN A 158 0.17 -7.77 3.43
N GLY A 159 -0.77 -6.88 3.09
CA GLY A 159 -0.55 -5.44 3.25
C GLY A 159 -1.84 -4.64 3.26
N LYS A 160 -1.76 -3.46 3.84
CA LYS A 160 -2.84 -2.49 3.95
C LYS A 160 -2.44 -1.19 3.27
N TYR A 161 -3.32 -0.68 2.44
CA TYR A 161 -3.14 0.59 1.77
C TYR A 161 -4.22 1.58 2.19
N HIS A 162 -3.79 2.75 2.61
CA HIS A 162 -4.65 3.89 2.94
C HIS A 162 -4.48 4.95 1.89
N HIS A 163 -5.53 5.16 1.11
CA HIS A 163 -5.57 6.25 0.15
C HIS A 163 -5.89 7.57 0.86
N VAL A 164 -5.25 8.63 0.43
CA VAL A 164 -5.43 9.98 0.98
C VAL A 164 -6.90 10.44 1.01
N GLN A 165 -7.70 10.00 0.06
CA GLN A 165 -9.13 10.28 0.00
C GLN A 165 -9.97 9.39 0.93
N GLY A 166 -9.34 8.52 1.73
CA GLY A 166 -9.94 7.74 2.78
C GLY A 166 -10.36 6.31 2.40
N ALA A 167 -10.18 5.90 1.16
CA ALA A 167 -10.39 4.50 0.81
C ALA A 167 -9.26 3.62 1.39
N VAL A 168 -9.58 2.39 1.75
CA VAL A 168 -8.65 1.46 2.39
C VAL A 168 -8.73 0.11 1.71
N TYR A 169 -7.60 -0.40 1.24
CA TYR A 169 -7.45 -1.79 0.82
C TYR A 169 -6.72 -2.59 1.89
N ASN A 170 -7.16 -3.79 2.16
CA ASN A 170 -6.50 -4.75 3.05
C ASN A 170 -6.56 -6.14 2.42
N GLY A 171 -5.42 -6.71 2.07
CA GLY A 171 -5.39 -7.98 1.35
C GLY A 171 -4.00 -8.37 0.88
N GLU A 172 -3.97 -9.26 -0.09
CA GLU A 172 -2.76 -9.79 -0.69
C GLU A 172 -2.19 -8.84 -1.76
N TRP A 173 -0.87 -8.86 -1.89
CA TRP A 173 -0.09 -8.05 -2.83
C TRP A 173 0.90 -8.92 -3.58
N LEU A 174 1.09 -8.62 -4.85
CA LEU A 174 2.10 -9.24 -5.69
C LEU A 174 2.64 -8.19 -6.66
N ASP A 175 3.96 -7.99 -6.63
CA ASP A 175 4.67 -7.06 -7.52
C ASP A 175 4.02 -5.67 -7.54
N ASP A 176 3.85 -5.06 -6.33
CA ASP A 176 3.22 -3.76 -6.08
C ASP A 176 1.74 -3.65 -6.47
N CYS A 177 1.09 -4.75 -6.85
CA CYS A 177 -0.31 -4.77 -7.23
C CYS A 177 -1.15 -5.54 -6.21
N GLN A 178 -2.40 -5.10 -6.02
CA GLN A 178 -3.41 -5.89 -5.33
C GLN A 178 -3.57 -7.24 -6.03
N HIS A 179 -3.57 -8.32 -5.26
CA HIS A 179 -3.62 -9.67 -5.79
C HIS A 179 -4.33 -10.61 -4.81
N GLY A 180 -4.73 -11.80 -5.24
CA GLY A 180 -5.35 -12.79 -4.35
C GLY A 180 -6.61 -12.25 -3.68
N GLU A 181 -6.84 -12.62 -2.42
CA GLU A 181 -8.01 -12.18 -1.66
C GLU A 181 -7.77 -10.81 -1.01
N GLY A 182 -8.77 -9.92 -1.11
CA GLY A 182 -8.67 -8.59 -0.53
C GLY A 182 -10.04 -7.94 -0.31
N ARG A 183 -10.04 -6.96 0.59
CA ARG A 183 -11.17 -6.09 0.89
C ARG A 183 -10.78 -4.64 0.66
N GLU A 184 -11.58 -3.95 -0.13
CA GLU A 184 -11.47 -2.51 -0.36
C GLU A 184 -12.74 -1.84 0.18
N GLU A 185 -12.56 -0.81 1.02
CA GLU A 185 -13.63 -0.08 1.67
C GLU A 185 -13.49 1.42 1.38
N TRP A 186 -14.58 2.06 1.01
CA TRP A 186 -14.64 3.50 0.71
C TRP A 186 -15.22 4.29 1.87
N PRO A 187 -14.97 5.62 1.91
CA PRO A 187 -15.42 6.48 3.02
C PRO A 187 -16.94 6.51 3.25
N ASP A 188 -17.73 6.21 2.23
CA ASP A 188 -19.19 6.14 2.32
C ASP A 188 -19.68 4.83 2.96
N GLY A 189 -18.77 3.88 3.26
CA GLY A 189 -19.10 2.57 3.81
C GLY A 189 -19.40 1.50 2.76
N THR A 190 -19.36 1.84 1.49
CA THR A 190 -19.37 0.87 0.40
C THR A 190 -18.10 0.02 0.47
N TYR A 191 -18.16 -1.27 0.16
CA TYR A 191 -16.97 -2.12 0.10
C TYR A 191 -17.07 -3.21 -0.95
N TYR A 192 -15.91 -3.64 -1.41
CA TYR A 192 -15.71 -4.88 -2.16
C TYR A 192 -14.88 -5.87 -1.34
N GLU A 193 -15.25 -7.14 -1.41
CA GLU A 193 -14.48 -8.24 -0.83
C GLU A 193 -14.45 -9.38 -1.83
N GLY A 194 -13.25 -9.79 -2.25
CA GLY A 194 -13.09 -10.82 -3.26
C GLY A 194 -11.70 -10.86 -3.88
N HIS A 195 -11.62 -11.49 -5.02
CA HIS A 195 -10.36 -11.78 -5.67
C HIS A 195 -9.86 -10.64 -6.56
N TYR A 196 -8.55 -10.42 -6.55
CA TYR A 196 -7.82 -9.44 -7.35
C TYR A 196 -6.73 -10.10 -8.19
N VAL A 197 -6.51 -9.59 -9.39
CA VAL A 197 -5.39 -9.96 -10.25
C VAL A 197 -4.80 -8.69 -10.85
N GLY A 198 -3.53 -8.41 -10.54
CA GLY A 198 -2.81 -7.26 -11.08
C GLY A 198 -3.51 -5.90 -10.85
N GLY A 199 -4.05 -5.69 -9.64
CA GLY A 199 -4.74 -4.46 -9.24
C GLY A 199 -6.21 -4.36 -9.69
N LYS A 200 -6.76 -5.41 -10.30
CA LYS A 200 -8.14 -5.42 -10.78
C LYS A 200 -8.98 -6.46 -10.05
N LYS A 201 -10.25 -6.12 -9.77
CA LYS A 201 -11.25 -7.06 -9.30
C LYS A 201 -11.49 -8.10 -10.39
N GLU A 202 -11.31 -9.37 -10.05
CA GLU A 202 -11.35 -10.48 -10.99
C GLU A 202 -11.95 -11.74 -10.32
N GLY A 203 -12.70 -12.55 -11.05
CA GLY A 203 -13.28 -13.76 -10.47
C GLY A 203 -14.42 -13.49 -9.50
N LYS A 204 -14.53 -14.28 -8.45
CA LYS A 204 -15.65 -14.15 -7.48
C LYS A 204 -15.40 -13.05 -6.47
N GLY A 205 -16.47 -12.28 -6.18
CA GLY A 205 -16.44 -11.24 -5.18
C GLY A 205 -17.82 -10.79 -4.75
N LYS A 206 -17.84 -9.99 -3.70
CA LYS A 206 -19.03 -9.37 -3.15
C LYS A 206 -18.83 -7.87 -3.13
N PHE A 207 -19.78 -7.16 -3.70
CA PHE A 207 -19.85 -5.70 -3.61
C PHE A 207 -21.05 -5.32 -2.75
N PHE A 208 -20.85 -4.45 -1.79
CA PHE A 208 -21.86 -4.01 -0.85
C PHE A 208 -22.01 -2.48 -0.92
N TRP A 209 -23.22 -2.00 -1.14
CA TRP A 209 -23.54 -0.57 -1.19
C TRP A 209 -24.02 -0.02 0.14
N VAL A 210 -23.89 1.28 0.32
CA VAL A 210 -24.29 2.00 1.55
C VAL A 210 -25.78 1.85 1.89
N ASP A 211 -26.65 1.64 0.89
CA ASP A 211 -28.07 1.45 1.07
C ASP A 211 -28.46 0.04 1.57
N GLY A 212 -27.44 -0.81 1.80
CA GLY A 212 -27.60 -2.19 2.24
C GLY A 212 -27.76 -3.20 1.11
N SER A 213 -27.89 -2.76 -0.11
CA SER A 213 -27.92 -3.66 -1.26
C SER A 213 -26.56 -4.31 -1.50
N TYR A 214 -26.52 -5.47 -2.11
CA TYR A 214 -25.29 -6.18 -2.44
C TYR A 214 -25.37 -6.94 -3.76
N TYR A 215 -24.21 -7.15 -4.35
CA TYR A 215 -24.00 -8.12 -5.43
C TYR A 215 -22.98 -9.16 -4.99
N TYR A 216 -23.27 -10.43 -5.21
CA TYR A 216 -22.33 -11.53 -5.05
C TYR A 216 -22.26 -12.33 -6.34
N GLY A 217 -21.13 -12.28 -7.03
CA GLY A 217 -21.01 -12.89 -8.35
C GLY A 217 -19.61 -12.76 -8.92
N GLU A 218 -19.52 -12.81 -10.24
CA GLU A 218 -18.28 -12.71 -10.97
C GLU A 218 -17.94 -11.26 -11.32
N PHE A 219 -16.65 -10.96 -11.27
CA PHE A 219 -16.04 -9.69 -11.68
C PHE A 219 -15.00 -9.96 -12.76
N ARG A 220 -14.87 -9.04 -13.68
CA ARG A 220 -13.83 -9.02 -14.71
C ARG A 220 -13.42 -7.59 -15.00
N ASP A 221 -12.10 -7.33 -14.99
CA ASP A 221 -11.55 -5.99 -15.24
C ASP A 221 -12.27 -4.89 -14.41
N ASN A 222 -12.46 -5.10 -13.11
CA ASN A 222 -13.17 -4.21 -12.18
C ASN A 222 -14.69 -4.10 -12.37
N ASN A 223 -15.28 -4.80 -13.34
CA ASN A 223 -16.71 -4.72 -13.65
C ASN A 223 -17.43 -5.98 -13.16
N ILE A 224 -18.70 -5.80 -12.80
CA ILE A 224 -19.59 -6.95 -12.61
C ILE A 224 -19.71 -7.70 -13.96
N ASN A 225 -19.52 -9.00 -13.91
CA ASN A 225 -19.54 -9.84 -15.10
C ASN A 225 -20.27 -11.16 -14.81
N GLY A 226 -21.10 -11.60 -15.76
CA GLY A 226 -21.74 -12.90 -15.67
C GLY A 226 -22.87 -13.00 -14.65
N LYS A 227 -23.00 -14.17 -14.02
CA LYS A 227 -24.11 -14.49 -13.11
C LYS A 227 -23.78 -14.09 -11.69
N GLY A 228 -24.74 -13.50 -11.00
CA GLY A 228 -24.60 -13.15 -9.58
C GLY A 228 -25.94 -13.09 -8.88
N ARG A 229 -25.88 -12.91 -7.56
CA ARG A 229 -27.03 -12.71 -6.68
C ARG A 229 -27.02 -11.28 -6.19
N CYS A 230 -28.19 -10.67 -6.20
CA CYS A 230 -28.43 -9.35 -5.61
C CYS A 230 -29.41 -9.47 -4.43
N GLY A 231 -29.32 -8.54 -3.48
CA GLY A 231 -30.27 -8.43 -2.38
C GLY A 231 -30.28 -7.03 -1.78
#